data_501cd85e7861d99f092bb8665effb0ba
#
_entry.id   501cd85e7861d99f092bb8665effb0ba
#
_cell.length_a   1.000
_cell.length_b   1.000
_cell.length_c   1.000
_cell.angle_alpha   90.00
_cell.angle_beta   90.00
_cell.angle_gamma   90.00
#
_symmetry.space_group_name_H-M   'P 1'
#
loop_
_entity.id
_entity.type
_entity.pdbx_description
1 polymer ?
#
loop_
_entity_poly.entity_id
_entity_poly.type
_entity_poly.pdbx_seq_one_letter_code
_entity_poly.pdbx_strand_id
1 'polypeptide(L)'
;MNTLIIDTTYSSCSIAIVTADMNSNLTFNNSNNQQSETITEVLLTTLSKAKKELKEISSIIVTNGPGNFTSIRVGASFALGIAKGICAPLYSLSSLEFLSIFNEKNKFFNKKLISVMPSRGNEIFVQEFSDSSLSDSEMLKIKNSDLEKEFSPDKYFISFCSFQKENLNLYNYDFIEREFEDMSLNLVSKVKKKKINLTELK
;
A
#
# COMPACT_ATOMS: atom_id res chain seq x y z
N MET A 1 6.16 3.37 -19.41
CA MET A 1 6.43 2.31 -18.41
C MET A 1 5.11 1.93 -17.78
N ASN A 2 4.69 0.68 -17.89
CA ASN A 2 3.48 0.16 -17.26
C ASN A 2 3.88 -0.55 -15.97
N THR A 3 3.36 -0.12 -14.83
CA THR A 3 3.71 -0.66 -13.51
C THR A 3 2.53 -1.42 -12.93
N LEU A 4 2.76 -2.67 -12.58
CA LEU A 4 1.81 -3.50 -11.85
C LEU A 4 2.06 -3.35 -10.35
N ILE A 5 1.01 -3.04 -9.58
CA ILE A 5 1.06 -2.90 -8.13
C ILE A 5 0.12 -3.93 -7.53
N ILE A 6 0.62 -4.71 -6.57
CA ILE A 6 -0.11 -5.80 -5.91
C ILE A 6 -0.10 -5.55 -4.40
N ASP A 7 -1.27 -5.50 -3.79
CA ASP A 7 -1.44 -5.46 -2.34
C ASP A 7 -2.42 -6.55 -1.88
N THR A 8 -1.94 -7.40 -1.00
CA THR A 8 -2.73 -8.46 -0.35
C THR A 8 -2.57 -8.43 1.18
N THR A 9 -2.02 -7.35 1.71
CA THR A 9 -1.57 -7.31 3.12
C THR A 9 -2.70 -7.23 4.13
N TYR A 10 -3.89 -6.84 3.68
CA TYR A 10 -5.09 -6.78 4.50
C TYR A 10 -6.18 -7.74 3.96
N SER A 11 -7.45 -7.47 4.21
CA SER A 11 -8.58 -8.35 3.87
C SER A 11 -8.90 -8.44 2.39
N SER A 12 -8.45 -7.49 1.59
CA SER A 12 -8.69 -7.45 0.15
C SER A 12 -7.48 -7.91 -0.66
N CYS A 13 -7.75 -8.39 -1.88
CA CYS A 13 -6.75 -8.53 -2.93
C CYS A 13 -6.91 -7.34 -3.88
N SER A 14 -5.95 -6.43 -3.89
CA SER A 14 -5.97 -5.21 -4.69
C SER A 14 -4.85 -5.21 -5.71
N ILE A 15 -5.20 -5.01 -6.98
CA ILE A 15 -4.24 -4.92 -8.09
C ILE A 15 -4.52 -3.66 -8.88
N ALA A 16 -3.47 -2.88 -9.14
CA ALA A 16 -3.52 -1.72 -10.04
C ALA A 16 -2.49 -1.84 -11.16
N ILE A 17 -2.84 -1.36 -12.35
CA ILE A 17 -1.90 -1.11 -13.43
C ILE A 17 -1.88 0.40 -13.69
N VAL A 18 -0.75 1.02 -13.41
CA VAL A 18 -0.50 2.41 -13.74
C VAL A 18 0.27 2.47 -15.04
N THR A 19 -0.36 3.04 -16.06
CA THR A 19 0.18 3.10 -17.41
C THR A 19 1.17 4.28 -17.60
N ALA A 20 1.87 4.31 -18.70
CA ALA A 20 2.88 5.33 -19.02
C ALA A 20 2.33 6.77 -19.01
N ASP A 21 1.08 6.93 -19.39
CA ASP A 21 0.30 8.18 -19.41
C ASP A 21 -0.35 8.53 -18.05
N MET A 22 0.02 7.78 -16.99
CA MET A 22 -0.47 7.97 -15.62
C MET A 22 -1.98 7.69 -15.45
N ASN A 23 -2.58 6.85 -16.29
CA ASN A 23 -3.90 6.30 -16.03
C ASN A 23 -3.77 5.09 -15.10
N SER A 24 -4.63 5.02 -14.09
CA SER A 24 -4.75 3.86 -13.20
C SER A 24 -5.94 3.01 -13.63
N ASN A 25 -5.73 1.70 -13.63
CA ASN A 25 -6.79 0.71 -13.79
C ASN A 25 -6.71 -0.22 -12.59
N LEU A 26 -7.76 -0.22 -11.81
CA LEU A 26 -7.85 -0.91 -10.53
C LEU A 26 -8.88 -2.03 -10.55
N THR A 27 -8.56 -3.13 -9.94
CA THR A 27 -9.52 -4.15 -9.51
C THR A 27 -9.16 -4.61 -8.11
N PHE A 28 -10.16 -4.77 -7.27
CA PHE A 28 -10.01 -5.35 -5.94
C PHE A 28 -11.13 -6.36 -5.69
N ASN A 29 -10.84 -7.32 -4.82
CA ASN A 29 -11.81 -8.29 -4.34
C ASN A 29 -11.77 -8.31 -2.80
N ASN A 30 -12.90 -8.00 -2.18
CA ASN A 30 -13.09 -7.97 -0.73
C ASN A 30 -13.49 -9.33 -0.15
N SER A 31 -13.36 -10.43 -0.90
CA SER A 31 -13.66 -11.77 -0.38
C SER A 31 -12.67 -12.11 0.74
N ASN A 32 -13.17 -12.09 1.96
CA ASN A 32 -12.42 -12.41 3.16
C ASN A 32 -11.69 -13.76 3.02
N ASN A 33 -10.35 -13.73 3.08
CA ASN A 33 -9.45 -14.88 3.17
C ASN A 33 -9.37 -15.80 1.93
N GLN A 34 -9.77 -15.39 0.74
CA GLN A 34 -9.65 -16.19 -0.50
C GLN A 34 -8.70 -15.54 -1.52
N GLN A 35 -7.68 -14.79 -1.07
CA GLN A 35 -6.76 -14.09 -1.99
C GLN A 35 -6.05 -15.06 -2.96
N SER A 36 -5.70 -16.25 -2.52
CA SER A 36 -5.04 -17.25 -3.37
C SER A 36 -5.93 -17.74 -4.51
N GLU A 37 -7.25 -17.77 -4.30
CA GLU A 37 -8.21 -18.21 -5.32
C GLU A 37 -8.57 -17.09 -6.30
N THR A 38 -8.57 -15.86 -5.82
CA THR A 38 -9.08 -14.69 -6.56
C THR A 38 -8.00 -13.85 -7.24
N ILE A 39 -6.74 -13.91 -6.78
CA ILE A 39 -5.67 -13.02 -7.26
C ILE A 39 -5.46 -13.08 -8.79
N THR A 40 -5.57 -14.27 -9.37
CA THR A 40 -5.43 -14.43 -10.83
C THR A 40 -6.58 -13.77 -11.57
N GLU A 41 -7.82 -13.92 -11.10
CA GLU A 41 -8.99 -13.29 -11.69
C GLU A 41 -8.92 -11.76 -11.60
N VAL A 42 -8.49 -11.25 -10.43
CA VAL A 42 -8.28 -9.81 -10.20
C VAL A 42 -7.23 -9.28 -11.18
N LEU A 43 -6.12 -9.99 -11.38
CA LEU A 43 -5.10 -9.59 -12.37
C LEU A 43 -5.65 -9.55 -13.79
N LEU A 44 -6.33 -10.62 -14.23
CA LEU A 44 -6.87 -10.70 -15.59
C LEU A 44 -7.90 -9.60 -15.86
N THR A 45 -8.76 -9.33 -14.88
CA THR A 45 -9.73 -8.24 -14.95
C THR A 45 -9.04 -6.88 -15.05
N THR A 46 -7.97 -6.67 -14.27
CA THR A 46 -7.22 -5.40 -14.28
C THR A 46 -6.49 -5.21 -15.61
N LEU A 47 -5.89 -6.26 -16.16
CA LEU A 47 -5.26 -6.24 -17.49
C LEU A 47 -6.28 -5.87 -18.58
N SER A 48 -7.46 -6.48 -18.53
CA SER A 48 -8.55 -6.19 -19.46
C SER A 48 -9.01 -4.73 -19.38
N LYS A 49 -9.21 -4.20 -18.17
CA LYS A 49 -9.55 -2.77 -17.94
C LYS A 49 -8.47 -1.84 -18.48
N ALA A 50 -7.21 -2.18 -18.26
CA ALA A 50 -6.07 -1.41 -18.74
C ALA A 50 -5.84 -1.55 -20.26
N LYS A 51 -6.52 -2.48 -20.90
CA LYS A 51 -6.26 -2.88 -22.30
C LYS A 51 -4.78 -3.21 -22.54
N LYS A 52 -4.22 -4.00 -21.62
CA LYS A 52 -2.82 -4.40 -21.61
C LYS A 52 -2.68 -5.92 -21.54
N GLU A 53 -1.60 -6.42 -22.14
CA GLU A 53 -1.15 -7.79 -21.96
C GLU A 53 -0.09 -7.84 -20.87
N LEU A 54 0.05 -9.00 -20.21
CA LEU A 54 1.01 -9.18 -19.12
C LEU A 54 2.45 -8.88 -19.53
N LYS A 55 2.82 -9.20 -20.78
CA LYS A 55 4.15 -8.93 -21.34
C LYS A 55 4.47 -7.43 -21.52
N GLU A 56 3.47 -6.55 -21.47
CA GLU A 56 3.64 -5.10 -21.55
C GLU A 56 3.95 -4.45 -20.19
N ILE A 57 3.88 -5.24 -19.10
CA ILE A 57 4.27 -4.78 -17.77
C ILE A 57 5.78 -4.67 -17.70
N SER A 58 6.27 -3.51 -17.34
CA SER A 58 7.70 -3.20 -17.30
C SER A 58 8.30 -3.15 -15.90
N SER A 59 7.47 -3.19 -14.87
CA SER A 59 7.90 -3.31 -13.47
C SER A 59 6.74 -3.77 -12.60
N ILE A 60 7.07 -4.45 -11.49
CA ILE A 60 6.10 -4.94 -10.51
C ILE A 60 6.48 -4.39 -9.15
N ILE A 61 5.50 -3.92 -8.39
CA ILE A 61 5.65 -3.49 -7.00
C ILE A 61 4.67 -4.32 -6.16
N VAL A 62 5.15 -4.91 -5.07
CA VAL A 62 4.33 -5.66 -4.13
C VAL A 62 4.49 -5.11 -2.71
N THR A 63 3.39 -5.00 -1.96
CA THR A 63 3.46 -4.69 -0.54
C THR A 63 3.91 -5.93 0.24
N ASN A 64 4.87 -5.74 1.17
CA ASN A 64 5.48 -6.83 1.92
C ASN A 64 5.09 -6.85 3.41
N GLY A 65 4.05 -6.14 3.79
CA GLY A 65 3.56 -6.02 5.17
C GLY A 65 3.99 -4.73 5.86
N PRO A 66 3.57 -4.54 7.10
CA PRO A 66 2.83 -5.49 7.95
C PRO A 66 1.44 -5.82 7.42
N GLY A 67 0.83 -6.91 7.93
CA GLY A 67 -0.50 -7.33 7.55
C GLY A 67 -0.77 -8.82 7.81
N ASN A 68 -1.76 -9.38 7.12
CA ASN A 68 -2.07 -10.80 7.24
C ASN A 68 -0.95 -11.66 6.65
N PHE A 69 -0.34 -12.52 7.47
CA PHE A 69 0.84 -13.31 7.12
C PHE A 69 0.63 -14.23 5.90
N THR A 70 -0.52 -14.91 5.83
CA THR A 70 -0.84 -15.78 4.70
C THR A 70 -1.02 -14.98 3.42
N SER A 71 -1.74 -13.89 3.50
CA SER A 71 -2.04 -13.03 2.37
C SER A 71 -0.78 -12.35 1.81
N ILE A 72 0.12 -11.89 2.68
CA ILE A 72 1.44 -11.35 2.27
C ILE A 72 2.20 -12.37 1.43
N ARG A 73 2.24 -13.63 1.86
CA ARG A 73 2.94 -14.70 1.12
C ARG A 73 2.29 -14.98 -0.22
N VAL A 74 0.96 -14.98 -0.29
CA VAL A 74 0.22 -15.15 -1.55
C VAL A 74 0.62 -14.05 -2.53
N GLY A 75 0.53 -12.78 -2.13
CA GLY A 75 0.89 -11.65 -2.98
C GLY A 75 2.35 -11.68 -3.42
N ALA A 76 3.27 -11.92 -2.48
CA ALA A 76 4.71 -11.95 -2.77
C ALA A 76 5.08 -13.09 -3.72
N SER A 77 4.56 -14.31 -3.49
CA SER A 77 4.82 -15.47 -4.37
C SER A 77 4.24 -15.26 -5.76
N PHE A 78 3.03 -14.71 -5.85
CA PHE A 78 2.38 -14.40 -7.11
C PHE A 78 3.16 -13.33 -7.90
N ALA A 79 3.54 -12.25 -7.24
CA ALA A 79 4.36 -11.18 -7.84
C ALA A 79 5.71 -11.72 -8.35
N LEU A 80 6.38 -12.57 -7.56
CA LEU A 80 7.65 -13.18 -7.94
C LEU A 80 7.49 -14.11 -9.16
N GLY A 81 6.42 -14.93 -9.18
CA GLY A 81 6.12 -15.80 -10.31
C GLY A 81 5.91 -15.03 -11.61
N ILE A 82 5.14 -13.95 -11.56
CA ILE A 82 4.93 -13.08 -12.72
C ILE A 82 6.24 -12.41 -13.14
N ALA A 83 6.97 -11.81 -12.20
CA ALA A 83 8.22 -11.11 -12.46
C ALA A 83 9.23 -11.99 -13.21
N LYS A 84 9.39 -13.24 -12.77
CA LYS A 84 10.23 -14.23 -13.44
C LYS A 84 9.69 -14.64 -14.80
N GLY A 85 8.38 -14.83 -14.92
CA GLY A 85 7.75 -15.25 -16.18
C GLY A 85 7.87 -14.23 -17.31
N ILE A 86 7.86 -12.93 -16.99
CA ILE A 86 7.97 -11.85 -17.98
C ILE A 86 9.33 -11.13 -17.95
N CYS A 87 10.27 -11.59 -17.13
CA CYS A 87 11.61 -10.95 -16.95
C CYS A 87 11.52 -9.47 -16.55
N ALA A 88 10.51 -9.09 -15.73
CA ALA A 88 10.36 -7.73 -15.22
C ALA A 88 11.00 -7.58 -13.84
N PRO A 89 11.58 -6.42 -13.51
CA PRO A 89 12.06 -6.13 -12.16
C PRO A 89 10.91 -6.13 -11.15
N LEU A 90 11.17 -6.74 -9.98
CA LEU A 90 10.24 -6.81 -8.85
C LEU A 90 10.77 -5.95 -7.70
N TYR A 91 9.92 -5.09 -7.19
CA TYR A 91 10.20 -4.22 -6.05
C TYR A 91 9.25 -4.49 -4.91
N SER A 92 9.70 -4.23 -3.69
CA SER A 92 8.84 -4.28 -2.50
C SER A 92 8.77 -2.92 -1.81
N LEU A 93 7.65 -2.73 -1.12
CA LEU A 93 7.36 -1.55 -0.31
C LEU A 93 6.58 -2.00 0.94
N SER A 94 6.85 -1.40 2.11
CA SER A 94 6.03 -1.74 3.28
C SER A 94 4.63 -1.18 3.13
N SER A 95 3.65 -1.84 3.78
CA SER A 95 2.25 -1.37 3.74
C SER A 95 2.10 -0.01 4.42
N LEU A 96 2.90 0.28 5.46
CA LEU A 96 2.88 1.57 6.14
C LEU A 96 3.51 2.67 5.29
N GLU A 97 4.60 2.37 4.57
CA GLU A 97 5.19 3.27 3.58
C GLU A 97 4.20 3.54 2.43
N PHE A 98 3.49 2.51 1.96
CA PHE A 98 2.48 2.68 0.93
C PHE A 98 1.37 3.64 1.37
N LEU A 99 0.87 3.49 2.61
CA LEU A 99 -0.10 4.41 3.22
C LEU A 99 0.43 5.83 3.40
N SER A 100 1.73 6.02 3.57
CA SER A 100 2.33 7.36 3.70
C SER A 100 2.39 8.14 2.39
N ILE A 101 2.21 7.47 1.25
CA ILE A 101 2.34 8.10 -0.06
C ILE A 101 1.10 8.93 -0.38
N PHE A 102 1.21 10.23 -0.39
CA PHE A 102 0.13 11.15 -0.71
C PHE A 102 0.58 12.25 -1.69
N ASN A 103 -0.38 12.98 -2.24
CA ASN A 103 -0.12 14.10 -3.14
C ASN A 103 0.39 15.31 -2.32
N GLU A 104 1.45 15.96 -2.80
CA GLU A 104 2.09 17.15 -2.19
C GLU A 104 1.14 18.34 -1.94
N LYS A 105 -0.06 18.31 -2.51
CA LYS A 105 -1.09 19.35 -2.33
C LYS A 105 -1.97 19.18 -1.09
N ASN A 106 -1.66 18.21 -0.22
CA ASN A 106 -2.49 17.91 0.95
C ASN A 106 -2.37 18.99 2.05
N LYS A 107 -3.49 19.31 2.70
CA LYS A 107 -3.66 20.44 3.64
C LYS A 107 -2.96 20.30 5.00
N PHE A 108 -2.20 19.21 5.24
CA PHE A 108 -1.66 18.88 6.57
C PHE A 108 -0.19 19.28 6.76
N PHE A 109 0.22 20.37 6.14
CA PHE A 109 1.63 20.83 6.08
C PHE A 109 2.33 21.06 7.45
N ASN A 110 1.59 21.18 8.54
CA ASN A 110 2.16 21.47 9.86
C ASN A 110 2.14 20.28 10.84
N LYS A 111 1.63 19.13 10.42
CA LYS A 111 1.54 17.91 11.24
C LYS A 111 2.37 16.81 10.62
N LYS A 112 2.95 15.97 11.46
CA LYS A 112 3.58 14.73 11.03
C LYS A 112 2.53 13.68 10.69
N LEU A 113 2.89 12.72 9.86
CA LEU A 113 2.03 11.61 9.47
C LEU A 113 2.34 10.37 10.28
N ILE A 114 1.32 9.68 10.77
CA ILE A 114 1.42 8.31 11.25
C ILE A 114 0.62 7.41 10.30
N SER A 115 1.27 6.45 9.68
CA SER A 115 0.57 5.36 9.00
C SER A 115 0.18 4.29 10.01
N VAL A 116 -1.06 3.84 9.95
CA VAL A 116 -1.61 2.88 10.91
C VAL A 116 -2.22 1.70 10.17
N MET A 117 -1.88 0.49 10.64
CA MET A 117 -2.49 -0.76 10.18
C MET A 117 -2.91 -1.63 11.38
N PRO A 118 -4.10 -2.24 11.34
CA PRO A 118 -4.50 -3.15 12.39
C PRO A 118 -3.62 -4.40 12.43
N SER A 119 -3.41 -4.91 13.64
CA SER A 119 -2.80 -6.19 13.93
C SER A 119 -3.83 -7.13 14.53
N ARG A 120 -3.42 -8.15 15.25
CA ARG A 120 -4.34 -9.08 15.92
C ARG A 120 -4.82 -8.49 17.25
N GLY A 121 -6.10 -8.70 17.56
CA GLY A 121 -6.70 -8.18 18.80
C GLY A 121 -6.75 -6.64 18.81
N ASN A 122 -6.34 -6.03 19.93
CA ASN A 122 -6.31 -4.58 20.10
C ASN A 122 -4.96 -3.94 19.78
N GLU A 123 -4.12 -4.60 19.00
CA GLU A 123 -2.81 -4.09 18.60
C GLU A 123 -2.86 -3.48 17.20
N ILE A 124 -1.99 -2.50 16.99
CA ILE A 124 -1.81 -1.83 15.71
C ILE A 124 -0.33 -1.73 15.37
N PHE A 125 -0.02 -1.76 14.09
CA PHE A 125 1.27 -1.35 13.57
C PHE A 125 1.22 0.13 13.24
N VAL A 126 2.24 0.86 13.66
CA VAL A 126 2.36 2.30 13.43
C VAL A 126 3.76 2.65 12.95
N GLN A 127 3.86 3.66 12.12
CA GLN A 127 5.13 4.22 11.68
C GLN A 127 4.97 5.70 11.41
N GLU A 128 5.92 6.50 11.93
CA GLU A 128 5.96 7.95 11.73
C GLU A 128 6.68 8.30 10.42
N PHE A 129 6.15 9.29 9.72
CA PHE A 129 6.72 9.85 8.51
C PHE A 129 6.77 11.37 8.65
N SER A 130 7.95 11.96 8.50
CA SER A 130 8.17 13.39 8.65
C SER A 130 7.94 14.21 7.37
N ASP A 131 7.87 13.54 6.24
CA ASP A 131 7.49 14.11 4.95
C ASP A 131 6.97 12.95 4.09
N SER A 132 6.33 13.21 2.99
CA SER A 132 5.83 12.16 2.08
C SER A 132 6.93 11.31 1.42
N SER A 133 8.13 11.33 1.96
CA SER A 133 9.30 10.54 1.61
C SER A 133 9.54 9.45 2.66
N LEU A 134 10.24 8.40 2.27
CA LEU A 134 10.62 7.23 3.04
C LEU A 134 10.99 7.56 4.49
N SER A 135 10.49 6.75 5.42
CA SER A 135 10.59 7.01 6.85
C SER A 135 12.01 6.95 7.39
N ASP A 136 12.30 7.87 8.32
CA ASP A 136 13.45 7.79 9.21
C ASP A 136 13.11 7.06 10.53
N SER A 137 11.87 6.56 10.70
CA SER A 137 11.41 5.93 11.93
C SER A 137 11.24 4.42 11.77
N GLU A 138 11.48 3.68 12.85
CA GLU A 138 11.18 2.27 12.92
C GLU A 138 9.66 2.03 13.04
N MET A 139 9.20 0.90 12.49
CA MET A 139 7.84 0.43 12.69
C MET A 139 7.68 -0.06 14.13
N LEU A 140 6.64 0.41 14.80
CA LEU A 140 6.26 -0.01 16.14
C LEU A 140 4.98 -0.85 16.08
N LYS A 141 4.85 -1.77 17.03
CA LYS A 141 3.63 -2.51 17.31
C LYS A 141 3.17 -2.15 18.71
N ILE A 142 2.04 -1.49 18.83
CA ILE A 142 1.50 -0.97 20.09
C ILE A 142 0.05 -1.40 20.28
N LYS A 143 -0.48 -1.25 21.49
CA LYS A 143 -1.93 -1.36 21.71
C LYS A 143 -2.62 -0.11 21.18
N ASN A 144 -3.81 -0.27 20.62
CA ASN A 144 -4.60 0.87 20.13
C ASN A 144 -4.84 1.92 21.23
N SER A 145 -5.03 1.48 22.49
CA SER A 145 -5.17 2.35 23.66
C SER A 145 -3.95 3.20 24.00
N ASP A 146 -2.78 2.84 23.51
CA ASP A 146 -1.53 3.52 23.81
C ASP A 146 -1.11 4.54 22.73
N LEU A 147 -1.88 4.62 21.64
CA LEU A 147 -1.58 5.51 20.52
C LEU A 147 -1.47 6.98 20.97
N GLU A 148 -2.42 7.47 21.77
CA GLU A 148 -2.40 8.86 22.26
C GLU A 148 -1.29 9.15 23.27
N LYS A 149 -0.73 8.12 23.91
CA LYS A 149 0.44 8.26 24.80
C LYS A 149 1.72 8.43 24.01
N GLU A 150 1.83 7.69 22.89
CA GLU A 150 3.01 7.71 22.03
C GLU A 150 2.98 8.91 21.06
N PHE A 151 1.79 9.26 20.55
CA PHE A 151 1.62 10.25 19.51
C PHE A 151 0.52 11.23 19.89
N SER A 152 0.84 12.49 20.09
CA SER A 152 -0.12 13.53 20.48
C SER A 152 -0.99 13.95 19.28
N PRO A 153 -2.34 13.97 19.42
CA PRO A 153 -3.25 14.28 18.31
C PRO A 153 -3.09 15.67 17.69
N ASP A 154 -2.52 16.63 18.43
CA ASP A 154 -2.25 17.98 17.94
C ASP A 154 -1.05 18.06 16.97
N LYS A 155 -0.14 17.05 17.02
CA LYS A 155 1.08 16.99 16.22
C LYS A 155 1.00 16.08 15.01
N TYR A 156 0.08 15.11 15.04
CA TYR A 156 0.02 14.04 14.06
C TYR A 156 -1.34 13.98 13.38
N PHE A 157 -1.34 13.54 12.14
CA PHE A 157 -2.51 13.04 11.46
C PHE A 157 -2.29 11.57 11.08
N ILE A 158 -3.36 10.83 10.90
CA ILE A 158 -3.31 9.40 10.63
C ILE A 158 -3.67 9.12 9.18
N SER A 159 -2.88 8.26 8.55
CA SER A 159 -3.18 7.68 7.26
C SER A 159 -3.52 6.21 7.40
N PHE A 160 -4.63 5.78 6.84
CA PHE A 160 -5.09 4.40 6.82
C PHE A 160 -5.87 4.08 5.55
N CYS A 161 -5.97 2.82 5.20
CA CYS A 161 -6.79 2.37 4.07
C CYS A 161 -8.26 2.25 4.47
N SER A 162 -9.19 2.58 3.57
CA SER A 162 -10.65 2.49 3.79
C SER A 162 -11.12 1.14 4.32
N PHE A 163 -10.43 0.06 3.97
CA PHE A 163 -10.73 -1.30 4.44
C PHE A 163 -10.44 -1.53 5.93
N GLN A 164 -9.78 -0.57 6.60
CA GLN A 164 -9.28 -0.71 7.97
C GLN A 164 -10.13 0.07 8.98
N LYS A 165 -11.09 0.86 8.51
CA LYS A 165 -11.86 1.81 9.33
C LYS A 165 -12.59 1.18 10.52
N GLU A 166 -13.08 -0.04 10.37
CA GLU A 166 -13.88 -0.72 11.38
C GLU A 166 -13.08 -1.11 12.64
N ASN A 167 -11.75 -1.11 12.56
CA ASN A 167 -10.86 -1.59 13.62
C ASN A 167 -10.13 -0.48 14.38
N LEU A 168 -10.31 0.79 13.99
CA LEU A 168 -9.53 1.91 14.50
C LEU A 168 -10.42 2.93 15.22
N ASN A 169 -10.36 2.94 16.56
CA ASN A 169 -10.98 3.97 17.41
C ASN A 169 -10.06 5.21 17.47
N LEU A 170 -10.03 6.01 16.40
CA LEU A 170 -9.10 7.12 16.22
C LEU A 170 -9.81 8.49 16.25
N TYR A 171 -10.75 8.69 17.16
CA TYR A 171 -11.67 9.84 17.17
C TYR A 171 -11.01 11.19 17.41
N ASN A 172 -9.83 11.20 18.05
CA ASN A 172 -9.14 12.44 18.45
C ASN A 172 -8.12 12.94 17.43
N TYR A 173 -7.91 12.22 16.33
CA TYR A 173 -6.94 12.58 15.30
C TYR A 173 -7.60 13.15 14.05
N ASP A 174 -6.91 14.05 13.39
CA ASP A 174 -7.17 14.32 11.98
C ASP A 174 -6.68 13.11 11.17
N PHE A 175 -7.47 12.62 10.24
CA PHE A 175 -7.12 11.43 9.47
C PHE A 175 -7.36 11.59 7.98
N ILE A 176 -6.59 10.84 7.21
CA ILE A 176 -6.76 10.67 5.77
C ILE A 176 -7.05 9.20 5.49
N GLU A 177 -8.23 8.94 5.01
CA GLU A 177 -8.58 7.65 4.43
C GLU A 177 -7.92 7.55 3.05
N ARG A 178 -7.23 6.43 2.79
CA ARG A 178 -6.46 6.23 1.58
C ARG A 178 -7.12 5.22 0.68
N GLU A 179 -7.33 5.62 -0.56
CA GLU A 179 -7.79 4.74 -1.62
C GLU A 179 -6.58 4.12 -2.35
N PHE A 180 -6.68 2.83 -2.66
CA PHE A 180 -5.60 2.10 -3.32
C PHE A 180 -5.23 2.71 -4.68
N GLU A 181 -6.19 3.26 -5.39
CA GLU A 181 -5.97 3.92 -6.68
C GLU A 181 -5.09 5.16 -6.53
N ASP A 182 -5.43 6.04 -5.59
CA ASP A 182 -4.68 7.26 -5.31
C ASP A 182 -3.25 6.96 -4.86
N MET A 183 -3.09 5.99 -3.96
CA MET A 183 -1.77 5.54 -3.51
C MET A 183 -0.94 5.00 -4.68
N SER A 184 -1.54 4.22 -5.55
CA SER A 184 -0.86 3.62 -6.72
C SER A 184 -0.39 4.68 -7.72
N LEU A 185 -1.22 5.67 -8.03
CA LEU A 185 -0.85 6.79 -8.91
C LEU A 185 0.27 7.63 -8.30
N ASN A 186 0.15 7.98 -7.02
CA ASN A 186 1.15 8.77 -6.32
C ASN A 186 2.48 8.03 -6.20
N LEU A 187 2.46 6.71 -5.92
CA LEU A 187 3.67 5.88 -5.87
C LEU A 187 4.44 5.94 -7.19
N VAL A 188 3.78 5.65 -8.31
CA VAL A 188 4.44 5.67 -9.62
C VAL A 188 4.95 7.07 -9.98
N SER A 189 4.18 8.11 -9.65
CA SER A 189 4.62 9.49 -9.84
C SER A 189 5.90 9.81 -9.06
N LYS A 190 5.98 9.40 -7.79
CA LYS A 190 7.17 9.63 -6.93
C LYS A 190 8.37 8.80 -7.39
N VAL A 191 8.16 7.56 -7.80
CA VAL A 191 9.22 6.72 -8.38
C VAL A 191 9.79 7.35 -9.66
N LYS A 192 8.93 7.79 -10.57
CA LYS A 192 9.36 8.51 -11.79
C LYS A 192 10.18 9.77 -11.50
N LYS A 193 9.83 10.50 -10.43
CA LYS A 193 10.55 11.72 -9.99
C LYS A 193 11.79 11.41 -9.13
N LYS A 194 12.14 10.14 -8.93
CA LYS A 194 13.23 9.69 -8.04
C LYS A 194 13.09 10.17 -6.58
N LYS A 195 11.86 10.36 -6.12
CA LYS A 195 11.57 10.77 -4.73
C LYS A 195 11.39 9.59 -3.78
N ILE A 196 11.29 8.37 -4.31
CA ILE A 196 11.18 7.12 -3.55
C ILE A 196 12.16 6.12 -4.16
N ASN A 197 12.92 5.45 -3.31
CA ASN A 197 13.74 4.31 -3.68
C ASN A 197 13.03 3.03 -3.27
N LEU A 198 12.74 2.16 -4.22
CA LEU A 198 12.15 0.87 -3.96
C LEU A 198 13.25 -0.18 -3.74
N THR A 199 13.00 -1.15 -2.87
CA THR A 199 13.89 -2.30 -2.69
C THR A 199 13.64 -3.30 -3.80
N GLU A 200 14.63 -3.54 -4.65
CA GLU A 200 14.56 -4.58 -5.67
C GLU A 200 14.73 -5.95 -5.03
N LEU A 201 13.82 -6.85 -5.32
CA LEU A 201 13.86 -8.25 -4.91
C LEU A 201 14.53 -9.07 -6.02
N LYS A 202 15.62 -9.75 -5.69
CA LYS A 202 16.40 -10.60 -6.60
C LYS A 202 15.92 -12.04 -6.60
#